data_b523384d093b0f26d08062a7ff51549e
#
_entry.id   b523384d093b0f26d08062a7ff51549e
#
_cell.length_a   1.000
_cell.length_b   1.000
_cell.length_c   1.000
_cell.angle_alpha   90.00
_cell.angle_beta   90.00
_cell.angle_gamma   90.00
#
_symmetry.space_group_name_H-M   'P 1'
#
loop_
_entity.id
_entity.type
_entity.pdbx_description
1 polymer ?
#
loop_
_entity_poly.entity_id
_entity_poly.type
_entity_poly.pdbx_seq_one_letter_code
_entity_poly.pdbx_strand_id
1 'polypeptide(L)'
;VILSQEQFEKIPMSKQYRIEFMQKEIDSLNDMIREGNLANKGKKDYSVKKMETAKKRLQTKLEKLIDPKSAAKAKDDLLEFEQLGFDYLVCDEAHAYKNGFVQTKMTNVAGVTTKPSGRAEDMQMKTDYFNEQFGQGHILFATGTPIAAP
;
A
#
# COMPACT_ATOMS: atom_id res chain seq x y z
N VAL A 1 21.18 8.28 -7.35
CA VAL A 1 21.19 8.42 -5.87
C VAL A 1 21.13 7.02 -5.27
N ILE A 2 21.89 6.77 -4.19
CA ILE A 2 21.82 5.52 -3.42
C ILE A 2 21.31 5.88 -2.03
N LEU A 3 20.27 5.19 -1.59
CA LEU A 3 19.65 5.35 -0.29
C LEU A 3 19.61 4.03 0.46
N SER A 4 19.74 4.05 1.77
CA SER A 4 19.37 2.88 2.57
C SER A 4 17.84 2.71 2.58
N GLN A 5 17.36 1.49 2.84
CA GLN A 5 15.92 1.24 2.94
C GLN A 5 15.26 2.13 4.01
N GLU A 6 15.92 2.34 5.14
CA GLU A 6 15.43 3.24 6.20
C GLU A 6 15.33 4.70 5.77
N GLN A 7 16.27 5.19 4.96
CA GLN A 7 16.21 6.54 4.41
C GLN A 7 15.07 6.67 3.40
N PHE A 8 14.93 5.68 2.52
CA PHE A 8 13.85 5.63 1.53
C PHE A 8 12.46 5.65 2.17
N GLU A 9 12.27 4.88 3.25
CA GLU A 9 11.01 4.84 4.00
C GLU A 9 10.68 6.15 4.74
N LYS A 10 11.69 6.94 5.09
CA LYS A 10 11.49 8.26 5.75
C LYS A 10 11.09 9.36 4.79
N ILE A 11 11.24 9.17 3.48
CA ILE A 11 10.80 10.14 2.48
C ILE A 11 9.29 9.95 2.27
N PRO A 12 8.44 10.86 2.70
CA PRO A 12 7.00 10.70 2.61
C PRO A 12 6.51 10.96 1.19
N MET A 13 5.44 10.30 0.80
CA MET A 13 4.61 10.73 -0.31
C MET A 13 3.82 11.99 0.09
N SER A 14 3.46 12.83 -0.86
CA SER A 14 2.61 14.00 -0.60
C SER A 14 1.32 13.59 0.11
N LYS A 15 0.80 14.51 0.93
CA LYS A 15 -0.46 14.29 1.61
C LYS A 15 -1.59 14.02 0.62
N GLN A 16 -1.60 14.74 -0.50
CA GLN A 16 -2.60 14.60 -1.55
C GLN A 16 -2.55 13.20 -2.17
N TYR A 17 -1.37 12.72 -2.58
CA TYR A 17 -1.21 11.40 -3.16
C TYR A 17 -1.63 10.28 -2.20
N ARG A 18 -1.27 10.41 -0.92
CA ARG A 18 -1.67 9.44 0.13
C ARG A 18 -3.17 9.37 0.30
N ILE A 19 -3.88 10.50 0.24
CA ILE A 19 -5.35 10.54 0.28
C ILE A 19 -5.94 9.82 -0.92
N GLU A 20 -5.47 10.13 -2.13
CA GLU A 20 -5.95 9.52 -3.38
C GLU A 20 -5.69 8.02 -3.41
N PHE A 21 -4.50 7.58 -3.00
CA PHE A 21 -4.15 6.17 -2.89
C PHE A 21 -5.10 5.43 -1.93
N MET A 22 -5.31 5.95 -0.72
CA MET A 22 -6.20 5.31 0.26
C MET A 22 -7.66 5.29 -0.24
N GLN A 23 -8.10 6.30 -0.95
CA GLN A 23 -9.44 6.34 -1.54
C GLN A 23 -9.61 5.26 -2.62
N LYS A 24 -8.65 5.14 -3.55
CA LYS A 24 -8.65 4.08 -4.57
C LYS A 24 -8.70 2.67 -3.94
N GLU A 25 -7.92 2.44 -2.88
CA GLU A 25 -7.92 1.16 -2.16
C GLU A 25 -9.27 0.87 -1.48
N ILE A 26 -9.90 1.90 -0.88
CA ILE A 26 -11.22 1.76 -0.26
C ILE A 26 -12.28 1.45 -1.32
N ASP A 27 -12.23 2.10 -2.48
CA ASP A 27 -13.20 1.90 -3.57
C ASP A 27 -13.05 0.49 -4.15
N SER A 28 -11.84 0.02 -4.37
CA SER A 28 -11.55 -1.36 -4.79
C SER A 28 -12.08 -2.40 -3.79
N LEU A 29 -11.87 -2.17 -2.48
CA LEU A 29 -12.43 -3.04 -1.44
C LEU A 29 -13.96 -3.02 -1.42
N ASN A 30 -14.60 -1.87 -1.69
CA ASN A 30 -16.05 -1.77 -1.79
C ASN A 30 -16.61 -2.65 -2.93
N ASP A 31 -15.96 -2.60 -4.10
CA ASP A 31 -16.38 -3.40 -5.24
C ASP A 31 -16.24 -4.90 -4.97
N MET A 32 -15.12 -5.32 -4.38
CA MET A 32 -14.90 -6.72 -4.00
C MET A 32 -15.88 -7.21 -2.92
N ILE A 33 -16.22 -6.38 -1.93
CA ILE A 33 -17.22 -6.70 -0.91
C ILE A 33 -18.59 -6.87 -1.56
N ARG A 34 -18.94 -5.98 -2.49
CA ARG A 34 -20.22 -6.06 -3.23
C ARG A 34 -20.33 -7.35 -4.04
N GLU A 35 -19.26 -7.68 -4.80
CA GLU A 35 -19.22 -8.92 -5.56
C GLU A 35 -19.26 -10.17 -4.68
N GLY A 36 -18.51 -10.18 -3.57
CA GLY A 36 -18.50 -11.26 -2.60
C GLY A 36 -19.88 -11.52 -1.98
N ASN A 37 -20.61 -10.45 -1.64
CA ASN A 37 -21.97 -10.55 -1.11
C ASN A 37 -22.97 -11.10 -2.13
N LEU A 38 -22.84 -10.69 -3.41
CA LEU A 38 -23.68 -11.20 -4.49
C LEU A 38 -23.43 -12.69 -4.75
N ALA A 39 -22.16 -13.11 -4.79
CA ALA A 39 -21.78 -14.50 -5.04
C ALA A 39 -22.25 -15.45 -3.94
N ASN A 40 -22.26 -15.01 -2.69
CA ASN A 40 -22.56 -15.85 -1.53
C ASN A 40 -24.04 -15.81 -1.09
N LYS A 41 -24.93 -15.20 -1.87
CA LYS A 41 -26.39 -15.11 -1.57
C LYS A 41 -26.68 -14.73 -0.10
N GLY A 42 -25.91 -13.81 0.45
CA GLY A 42 -26.09 -13.30 1.82
C GLY A 42 -25.56 -14.18 2.94
N LYS A 43 -24.87 -15.29 2.65
CA LYS A 43 -24.14 -16.03 3.68
C LYS A 43 -22.89 -15.26 4.11
N LYS A 44 -22.68 -15.17 5.43
CA LYS A 44 -21.50 -14.50 6.00
C LYS A 44 -20.22 -15.22 5.56
N ASP A 45 -19.54 -14.68 4.61
CA ASP A 45 -18.22 -15.18 4.17
C ASP A 45 -17.12 -14.56 5.03
N TYR A 46 -16.20 -15.39 5.49
CA TYR A 46 -15.04 -14.96 6.27
C TYR A 46 -14.13 -14.01 5.46
N SER A 47 -14.07 -14.16 4.14
CA SER A 47 -13.30 -13.27 3.27
C SER A 47 -13.90 -11.86 3.22
N VAL A 48 -15.21 -11.74 3.14
CA VAL A 48 -15.92 -10.45 3.17
C VAL A 48 -15.66 -9.71 4.48
N LYS A 49 -15.72 -10.40 5.62
CA LYS A 49 -15.40 -9.78 6.91
C LYS A 49 -13.96 -9.26 7.01
N LYS A 50 -13.00 -9.97 6.41
CA LYS A 50 -11.60 -9.49 6.35
C LYS A 50 -11.49 -8.21 5.52
N MET A 51 -12.17 -8.16 4.37
CA MET A 51 -12.20 -6.98 3.51
C MET A 51 -12.86 -5.79 4.20
N GLU A 52 -13.97 -5.99 4.92
CA GLU A 52 -14.63 -4.97 5.73
C GLU A 52 -13.71 -4.43 6.84
N THR A 53 -12.95 -5.31 7.49
CA THR A 53 -11.97 -4.92 8.50
C THR A 53 -10.82 -4.11 7.90
N ALA A 54 -10.31 -4.53 6.74
CA ALA A 54 -9.26 -3.79 6.02
C ALA A 54 -9.75 -2.41 5.59
N LYS A 55 -10.95 -2.33 5.00
CA LYS A 55 -11.62 -1.07 4.64
C LYS A 55 -11.74 -0.12 5.83
N LYS A 56 -12.24 -0.61 6.98
CA LYS A 56 -12.39 0.22 8.19
C LYS A 56 -11.04 0.77 8.68
N ARG A 57 -9.96 -0.01 8.57
CA ARG A 57 -8.61 0.46 8.92
C ARG A 57 -8.14 1.59 8.01
N LEU A 58 -8.34 1.43 6.68
CA LEU A 58 -7.99 2.48 5.71
C LEU A 58 -8.82 3.74 5.94
N GLN A 59 -10.13 3.62 6.19
CA GLN A 59 -10.98 4.76 6.52
C GLN A 59 -10.48 5.50 7.77
N THR A 60 -10.14 4.78 8.84
CA THR A 60 -9.59 5.40 10.05
C THR A 60 -8.23 6.09 9.80
N LYS A 61 -7.37 5.53 8.93
CA LYS A 61 -6.12 6.19 8.54
C LYS A 61 -6.39 7.45 7.71
N LEU A 62 -7.32 7.37 6.77
CA LEU A 62 -7.72 8.49 5.93
C LEU A 62 -8.29 9.64 6.75
N GLU A 63 -9.21 9.36 7.68
CA GLU A 63 -9.78 10.35 8.60
C GLU A 63 -8.69 11.07 9.41
N LYS A 64 -7.73 10.31 9.97
CA LYS A 64 -6.59 10.90 10.70
C LYS A 64 -5.69 11.75 9.81
N LEU A 65 -5.53 11.39 8.54
CA LEU A 65 -4.71 12.15 7.61
C LEU A 65 -5.38 13.47 7.20
N ILE A 66 -6.71 13.47 7.09
CA ILE A 66 -7.51 14.65 6.72
C ILE A 66 -7.69 15.60 7.92
N ASP A 67 -7.71 15.09 9.15
CA ASP A 67 -7.94 15.90 10.36
C ASP A 67 -6.91 17.04 10.47
N PRO A 68 -7.37 18.31 10.52
CA PRO A 68 -6.49 19.48 10.66
C PRO A 68 -5.59 19.44 11.90
N LYS A 69 -6.04 18.80 12.98
CA LYS A 69 -5.27 18.67 14.23
C LYS A 69 -4.07 17.74 14.07
N SER A 70 -4.12 16.82 13.13
CA SER A 70 -3.00 15.93 12.78
C SER A 70 -1.97 16.64 11.91
N ALA A 71 -2.40 17.57 11.07
CA ALA A 71 -1.53 18.36 10.20
C ALA A 71 -0.58 19.28 10.99
N ALA A 72 -1.03 19.82 12.12
CA ALA A 72 -0.22 20.71 12.96
C ALA A 72 0.99 20.02 13.63
N LYS A 73 1.07 18.70 13.60
CA LYS A 73 2.20 17.91 14.14
C LYS A 73 3.16 17.41 13.06
N ALA A 74 2.77 17.46 11.79
CA ALA A 74 3.68 17.14 10.71
C ALA A 74 4.62 18.32 10.51
N LYS A 75 5.94 18.10 10.66
CA LYS A 75 6.94 19.12 10.29
C LYS A 75 6.78 19.37 8.79
N ASP A 76 6.39 20.57 8.42
CA ASP A 76 6.14 21.02 7.05
C ASP A 76 7.39 21.06 6.14
N ASP A 77 8.56 20.65 6.63
CA ASP A 77 9.84 20.81 5.95
C ASP A 77 10.40 19.48 5.34
N LEU A 78 9.61 18.43 5.27
CA LEU A 78 10.08 17.20 4.64
C LEU A 78 9.87 17.27 3.13
N LEU A 79 10.95 17.09 2.38
CA LEU A 79 10.90 16.93 0.94
C LEU A 79 10.02 15.71 0.59
N GLU A 80 8.99 15.91 -0.21
CA GLU A 80 8.09 14.86 -0.64
C GLU A 80 8.74 14.02 -1.75
N PHE A 81 8.38 12.75 -1.83
CA PHE A 81 8.97 11.81 -2.76
C PHE A 81 8.83 12.26 -4.23
N GLU A 82 7.68 12.81 -4.60
CA GLU A 82 7.38 13.32 -5.93
C GLU A 82 8.30 14.46 -6.35
N GLN A 83 8.80 15.24 -5.39
CA GLN A 83 9.67 16.38 -5.63
C GLN A 83 11.13 15.99 -5.93
N LEU A 84 11.48 14.72 -5.66
CA LEU A 84 12.85 14.23 -5.90
C LEU A 84 13.17 14.01 -7.37
N GLY A 85 12.15 13.93 -8.23
CA GLY A 85 12.34 13.79 -9.67
C GLY A 85 12.98 12.46 -10.09
N PHE A 86 12.80 11.40 -9.30
CA PHE A 86 13.25 10.06 -9.69
C PHE A 86 12.36 9.53 -10.80
N ASP A 87 12.98 8.92 -11.79
CA ASP A 87 12.32 8.30 -12.95
C ASP A 87 12.54 6.79 -13.02
N TYR A 88 13.40 6.24 -12.16
CA TYR A 88 13.71 4.82 -12.09
C TYR A 88 14.01 4.39 -10.65
N LEU A 89 13.46 3.26 -10.23
CA LEU A 89 13.67 2.67 -8.90
C LEU A 89 14.32 1.30 -9.03
N VAL A 90 15.49 1.13 -8.40
CA VAL A 90 16.11 -0.17 -8.18
C VAL A 90 16.05 -0.46 -6.68
N CYS A 91 15.37 -1.52 -6.30
CA CYS A 91 15.27 -1.94 -4.92
C CYS A 91 15.99 -3.27 -4.73
N ASP A 92 17.11 -3.24 -4.03
CA ASP A 92 17.81 -4.46 -3.61
C ASP A 92 17.19 -4.99 -2.32
N GLU A 93 17.32 -6.31 -2.10
CA GLU A 93 16.71 -7.02 -0.97
C GLU A 93 15.20 -6.78 -0.85
N ALA A 94 14.52 -6.82 -1.98
CA ALA A 94 13.09 -6.53 -2.10
C ALA A 94 12.20 -7.42 -1.21
N HIS A 95 12.73 -8.55 -0.71
CA HIS A 95 12.04 -9.41 0.24
C HIS A 95 11.65 -8.69 1.55
N ALA A 96 12.28 -7.56 1.87
CA ALA A 96 11.92 -6.74 3.02
C ALA A 96 10.49 -6.14 2.91
N TYR A 97 9.97 -6.03 1.68
CA TYR A 97 8.66 -5.46 1.36
C TYR A 97 7.59 -6.51 1.01
N LYS A 98 7.88 -7.79 1.17
CA LYS A 98 7.01 -8.92 0.79
C LYS A 98 5.63 -8.93 1.46
N ASN A 99 5.45 -8.25 2.60
CA ASN A 99 4.20 -8.24 3.35
C ASN A 99 3.27 -7.10 2.89
N GLY A 100 3.12 -6.92 1.58
CA GLY A 100 2.15 -6.00 0.99
C GLY A 100 0.72 -6.49 1.18
N PHE A 101 -0.23 -5.58 1.05
CA PHE A 101 -1.64 -5.93 1.03
C PHE A 101 -1.96 -6.63 -0.29
N VAL A 102 -2.34 -7.90 -0.22
CA VAL A 102 -2.81 -8.64 -1.39
C VAL A 102 -4.33 -8.68 -1.36
N GLN A 103 -4.93 -8.01 -2.33
CA GLN A 103 -6.38 -8.08 -2.55
C GLN A 103 -6.72 -9.46 -3.15
N THR A 104 -7.15 -10.38 -2.31
CA THR A 104 -7.50 -11.73 -2.76
C THR A 104 -8.81 -12.20 -2.14
N LYS A 105 -9.62 -12.84 -2.97
CA LYS A 105 -10.82 -13.58 -2.52
C LYS A 105 -10.45 -14.91 -1.83
N MET A 106 -9.21 -15.37 -1.98
CA MET A 106 -8.72 -16.59 -1.38
C MET A 106 -8.44 -16.40 0.10
N THR A 107 -8.96 -17.29 0.92
CA THR A 107 -8.72 -17.33 2.36
C THR A 107 -7.67 -18.37 2.69
N ASN A 108 -6.80 -18.09 3.65
CA ASN A 108 -5.78 -19.01 4.17
C ASN A 108 -4.76 -19.51 3.13
N VAL A 109 -4.34 -18.64 2.20
CA VAL A 109 -3.21 -18.95 1.35
C VAL A 109 -1.92 -18.77 2.13
N ALA A 110 -1.13 -19.83 2.26
CA ALA A 110 0.18 -19.76 2.93
C ALA A 110 1.05 -18.71 2.25
N GLY A 111 1.72 -17.88 3.04
CA GLY A 111 2.60 -16.81 2.53
C GLY A 111 1.88 -15.51 2.11
N VAL A 112 0.54 -15.47 2.09
CA VAL A 112 -0.23 -14.25 1.81
C VAL A 112 -0.72 -13.63 3.10
N THR A 113 -0.18 -12.45 3.45
CA THR A 113 -0.63 -11.72 4.63
C THR A 113 -1.82 -10.81 4.32
N THR A 114 -2.77 -10.79 5.22
CA THR A 114 -3.90 -9.85 5.18
C THR A 114 -3.65 -8.58 6.02
N LYS A 115 -2.48 -8.52 6.66
CA LYS A 115 -2.04 -7.35 7.44
C LYS A 115 -0.78 -6.79 6.77
N PRO A 116 -0.91 -5.76 5.93
CA PRO A 116 0.26 -5.16 5.33
C PRO A 116 1.16 -4.55 6.41
N SER A 117 2.46 -4.65 6.21
CA SER A 117 3.41 -3.86 7.00
C SER A 117 3.40 -2.42 6.49
N GLY A 118 3.64 -1.45 7.38
CA GLY A 118 3.73 -0.03 6.98
C GLY A 118 4.80 0.20 5.90
N ARG A 119 5.91 -0.56 5.98
CA ARG A 119 6.99 -0.56 4.99
C ARG A 119 6.51 -1.01 3.61
N ALA A 120 5.76 -2.10 3.54
CA ALA A 120 5.25 -2.62 2.28
C ALA A 120 4.14 -1.74 1.68
N GLU A 121 3.32 -1.12 2.52
CA GLU A 121 2.30 -0.15 2.10
C GLU A 121 2.94 1.13 1.51
N ASP A 122 4.02 1.62 2.13
CA ASP A 122 4.80 2.76 1.63
C ASP A 122 5.45 2.44 0.28
N MET A 123 6.08 1.27 0.16
CA MET A 123 6.67 0.81 -1.11
C MET A 123 5.60 0.68 -2.19
N GLN A 124 4.42 0.16 -1.89
CA GLN A 124 3.32 0.04 -2.83
C GLN A 124 2.89 1.42 -3.34
N MET A 125 2.68 2.40 -2.45
CA MET A 125 2.34 3.76 -2.86
C MET A 125 3.38 4.34 -3.83
N LYS A 126 4.67 4.18 -3.53
CA LYS A 126 5.76 4.69 -4.37
C LYS A 126 5.84 3.97 -5.72
N THR A 127 5.62 2.66 -5.75
CA THR A 127 5.59 1.89 -7.01
C THR A 127 4.39 2.24 -7.87
N ASP A 128 3.22 2.45 -7.26
CA ASP A 128 2.03 2.88 -7.99
C ASP A 128 2.24 4.27 -8.60
N TYR A 129 2.86 5.20 -7.85
CA TYR A 129 3.26 6.50 -8.38
C TYR A 129 4.17 6.37 -9.61
N PHE A 130 5.21 5.53 -9.57
CA PHE A 130 6.08 5.30 -10.74
C PHE A 130 5.29 4.77 -11.93
N ASN A 131 4.43 3.79 -11.73
CA ASN A 131 3.63 3.21 -12.80
C ASN A 131 2.64 4.23 -13.41
N GLU A 132 2.09 5.12 -12.58
CA GLU A 132 1.18 6.19 -13.04
C GLU A 132 1.92 7.29 -13.82
N GLN A 133 3.12 7.68 -13.39
CA GLN A 133 3.88 8.75 -14.02
C GLN A 133 4.65 8.31 -15.26
N PHE A 134 5.24 7.13 -15.24
CA PHE A 134 6.22 6.70 -16.26
C PHE A 134 5.78 5.42 -16.99
N GLY A 135 4.73 4.75 -16.54
CA GLY A 135 4.34 3.45 -17.07
C GLY A 135 5.16 2.29 -16.52
N GLN A 136 4.99 1.13 -17.12
CA GLN A 136 5.71 -0.08 -16.70
C GLN A 136 7.18 -0.04 -17.13
N GLY A 137 8.04 -0.74 -16.37
CA GLY A 137 9.46 -0.90 -16.70
C GLY A 137 10.41 0.07 -15.98
N HIS A 138 9.89 0.95 -15.13
CA HIS A 138 10.70 1.91 -14.37
C HIS A 138 11.04 1.43 -12.95
N ILE A 139 10.72 0.16 -12.63
CA ILE A 139 10.96 -0.43 -11.31
C ILE A 139 11.64 -1.78 -11.48
N LEU A 140 12.74 -1.99 -10.76
CA LEU A 140 13.45 -3.26 -10.67
C LEU A 140 13.55 -3.69 -9.20
N PHE A 141 12.99 -4.84 -8.90
CA PHE A 141 13.16 -5.51 -7.61
C PHE A 141 14.20 -6.62 -7.72
N ALA A 142 15.23 -6.55 -6.90
CA ALA A 142 16.26 -7.58 -6.80
C ALA A 142 16.21 -8.25 -5.42
N THR A 143 16.36 -9.57 -5.39
CA THR A 143 16.45 -10.33 -4.14
C THR A 143 17.07 -11.70 -4.39
N GLY A 144 17.89 -12.15 -3.47
CA GLY A 144 18.43 -13.52 -3.46
C GLY A 144 17.41 -14.56 -2.98
N THR A 145 16.28 -14.13 -2.36
CA THR A 145 15.26 -15.00 -1.80
C THR A 145 13.86 -14.61 -2.29
N PRO A 146 13.55 -14.81 -3.59
CA PRO A 146 12.26 -14.38 -4.16
C PRO A 146 11.06 -15.12 -3.55
N ILE A 147 11.29 -16.36 -3.09
CA ILE A 147 10.31 -17.18 -2.40
C ILE A 147 10.88 -17.54 -1.05
N ALA A 148 10.40 -16.94 0.01
CA ALA A 148 10.67 -17.40 1.35
C ALA A 148 9.64 -18.46 1.70
N ALA A 149 10.07 -19.67 2.02
CA ALA A 149 9.20 -20.68 2.61
C ALA A 149 8.54 -20.12 3.89
N PRO A 150 7.27 -20.44 4.15
CA PRO A 150 6.57 -20.01 5.35
C PRO A 150 7.21 -20.57 6.62
#